data_ded965ab1857826f009406ebbf8f584d
#
_entry.id   ded965ab1857826f009406ebbf8f584d
#
_cell.length_a   1.000
_cell.length_b   1.000
_cell.length_c   1.000
_cell.angle_alpha   90.00
_cell.angle_beta   90.00
_cell.angle_gamma   90.00
#
_symmetry.space_group_name_H-M   'P 1'
#
loop_
_entity.id
_entity.type
_entity.pdbx_description
1 polymer ?
#
loop_
_entity_poly.entity_id
_entity_poly.type
_entity_poly.pdbx_seq_one_letter_code
_entity_poly.pdbx_strand_id
1 'polypeptide(L)'
;VVSIGNEAFYKCNGLKKIILPNSLKSIGDNVFNECCTLSEITIPESVTNIGESAFSGCKLLYSIIIPKGVTNIKNGTFKYCSNLTDITIPNGLTRVGESAFEGCYKLIKIDFPEGVTSIEKNTFSGCSSLKNMTLPDSLKKIESGAFDYCSELSRIILPDNLISIGDGAFSQCRNLIDIEIPESVTS
;
A
#
# COMPACT_ATOMS: atom_id res chain seq x y z
N VAL A 1 6.63 -20.38 -17.17
CA VAL A 1 5.56 -20.11 -16.21
C VAL A 1 5.04 -18.71 -16.47
N VAL A 2 3.73 -18.60 -16.70
CA VAL A 2 3.07 -17.32 -17.02
C VAL A 2 2.28 -16.78 -15.82
N SER A 3 1.81 -17.66 -14.94
CA SER A 3 1.06 -17.28 -13.75
C SER A 3 1.38 -18.17 -12.56
N ILE A 4 1.26 -17.61 -11.36
CA ILE A 4 1.24 -18.33 -10.08
C ILE A 4 -0.20 -18.29 -9.59
N GLY A 5 -0.79 -19.48 -9.34
CA GLY A 5 -2.16 -19.61 -8.88
C GLY A 5 -2.37 -19.07 -7.46
N ASN A 6 -3.63 -18.85 -7.09
CA ASN A 6 -3.99 -18.39 -5.76
C ASN A 6 -3.44 -19.34 -4.69
N GLU A 7 -2.95 -18.74 -3.58
CA GLU A 7 -2.47 -19.45 -2.40
C GLU A 7 -1.29 -20.42 -2.63
N ALA A 8 -0.61 -20.37 -3.80
CA ALA A 8 0.43 -21.34 -4.15
C ALA A 8 1.56 -21.46 -3.12
N PHE A 9 1.87 -20.40 -2.36
CA PHE A 9 2.86 -20.39 -1.27
C PHE A 9 2.25 -19.87 0.04
N TYR A 10 0.92 -19.95 0.19
CA TYR A 10 0.24 -19.51 1.41
C TYR A 10 0.86 -20.16 2.66
N LYS A 11 1.23 -19.31 3.64
CA LYS A 11 1.86 -19.75 4.90
C LYS A 11 3.17 -20.54 4.74
N CYS A 12 3.90 -20.36 3.65
CA CYS A 12 5.24 -20.93 3.52
C CYS A 12 6.22 -20.19 4.45
N ASN A 13 6.10 -20.42 5.77
CA ASN A 13 6.82 -19.67 6.80
C ASN A 13 8.35 -19.88 6.80
N GLY A 14 8.86 -20.88 6.10
CA GLY A 14 10.29 -21.09 5.89
C GLY A 14 10.86 -20.44 4.65
N LEU A 15 10.01 -19.86 3.78
CA LEU A 15 10.42 -19.28 2.51
C LEU A 15 11.09 -17.93 2.76
N LYS A 16 12.42 -17.86 2.56
CA LYS A 16 13.21 -16.63 2.74
C LYS A 16 13.38 -15.84 1.45
N LYS A 17 13.48 -16.54 0.32
CA LYS A 17 13.70 -15.95 -1.01
C LYS A 17 13.08 -16.83 -2.07
N ILE A 18 12.56 -16.23 -3.11
CA ILE A 18 12.04 -16.90 -4.30
C ILE A 18 12.50 -16.14 -5.54
N ILE A 19 12.85 -16.88 -6.60
CA ILE A 19 13.20 -16.32 -7.91
C ILE A 19 12.02 -16.53 -8.84
N LEU A 20 11.48 -15.44 -9.34
CA LEU A 20 10.37 -15.44 -10.29
C LEU A 20 10.89 -15.35 -11.73
N PRO A 21 10.34 -16.14 -12.67
CA PRO A 21 10.81 -16.12 -14.06
C PRO A 21 10.38 -14.85 -14.80
N ASN A 22 11.20 -14.34 -15.70
CA ASN A 22 10.93 -13.13 -16.48
C ASN A 22 9.72 -13.25 -17.42
N SER A 23 9.15 -14.45 -17.61
CA SER A 23 7.93 -14.67 -18.39
C SER A 23 6.65 -14.52 -17.55
N LEU A 24 6.76 -14.34 -16.23
CA LEU A 24 5.60 -14.27 -15.32
C LEU A 24 4.77 -13.02 -15.61
N LYS A 25 3.45 -13.18 -15.78
CA LYS A 25 2.48 -12.11 -16.04
C LYS A 25 1.57 -11.81 -14.85
N SER A 26 1.29 -12.83 -14.03
CA SER A 26 0.39 -12.65 -12.90
C SER A 26 0.81 -13.43 -11.66
N ILE A 27 0.59 -12.81 -10.51
CA ILE A 27 0.65 -13.38 -9.17
C ILE A 27 -0.79 -13.40 -8.66
N GLY A 28 -1.32 -14.56 -8.29
CA GLY A 28 -2.70 -14.74 -7.83
C GLY A 28 -2.95 -14.17 -6.43
N ASP A 29 -4.16 -14.38 -5.92
CA ASP A 29 -4.55 -13.93 -4.60
C ASP A 29 -3.88 -14.80 -3.52
N ASN A 30 -3.47 -14.17 -2.41
CA ASN A 30 -2.84 -14.82 -1.25
C ASN A 30 -1.57 -15.64 -1.58
N VAL A 31 -0.91 -15.42 -2.70
CA VAL A 31 0.21 -16.29 -3.11
C VAL A 31 1.29 -16.39 -2.04
N PHE A 32 1.72 -15.28 -1.45
CA PHE A 32 2.74 -15.24 -0.39
C PHE A 32 2.16 -14.80 0.95
N ASN A 33 0.83 -14.86 1.11
CA ASN A 33 0.19 -14.46 2.35
C ASN A 33 0.73 -15.31 3.52
N GLU A 34 1.11 -14.62 4.61
CA GLU A 34 1.75 -15.19 5.80
C GLU A 34 3.10 -15.90 5.52
N CYS A 35 3.80 -15.58 4.42
CA CYS A 35 5.21 -15.96 4.25
C CYS A 35 6.09 -15.08 5.16
N CYS A 36 6.01 -15.30 6.47
CA CYS A 36 6.56 -14.39 7.49
C CYS A 36 8.08 -14.19 7.40
N THR A 37 8.81 -15.12 6.78
CA THR A 37 10.28 -15.06 6.63
C THR A 37 10.74 -14.55 5.27
N LEU A 38 9.82 -14.29 4.33
CA LEU A 38 10.15 -13.76 3.02
C LEU A 38 10.69 -12.33 3.19
N SER A 39 12.00 -12.17 2.99
CA SER A 39 12.68 -10.88 3.17
C SER A 39 13.00 -10.19 1.85
N GLU A 40 13.17 -10.95 0.77
CA GLU A 40 13.53 -10.43 -0.54
C GLU A 40 12.71 -11.10 -1.64
N ILE A 41 12.17 -10.28 -2.52
CA ILE A 41 11.54 -10.74 -3.75
C ILE A 41 11.73 -9.68 -4.84
N THR A 42 12.09 -10.11 -6.03
CA THR A 42 12.07 -9.26 -7.23
C THR A 42 10.90 -9.67 -8.09
N ILE A 43 9.96 -8.75 -8.30
CA ILE A 43 8.84 -8.95 -9.21
C ILE A 43 9.29 -8.58 -10.61
N PRO A 44 9.25 -9.50 -11.60
CA PRO A 44 9.66 -9.20 -12.97
C PRO A 44 8.82 -8.09 -13.61
N GLU A 45 9.45 -7.25 -14.44
CA GLU A 45 8.77 -6.16 -15.18
C GLU A 45 7.63 -6.65 -16.10
N SER A 46 7.61 -7.94 -16.42
CA SER A 46 6.54 -8.57 -17.20
C SER A 46 5.24 -8.76 -16.44
N VAL A 47 5.25 -8.64 -15.09
CA VAL A 47 4.06 -8.81 -14.25
C VAL A 47 3.16 -7.58 -14.38
N THR A 48 1.88 -7.83 -14.67
CA THR A 48 0.84 -6.81 -14.80
C THR A 48 -0.29 -6.96 -13.79
N ASN A 49 -0.35 -8.09 -13.09
CA ASN A 49 -1.37 -8.33 -12.08
C ASN A 49 -0.77 -8.94 -10.81
N ILE A 50 -1.06 -8.31 -9.67
CA ILE A 50 -0.77 -8.80 -8.32
C ILE A 50 -2.10 -8.94 -7.60
N GLY A 51 -2.37 -10.12 -7.05
CA GLY A 51 -3.63 -10.49 -6.43
C GLY A 51 -3.89 -9.83 -5.09
N GLU A 52 -5.12 -10.00 -4.58
CA GLU A 52 -5.50 -9.56 -3.24
C GLU A 52 -4.68 -10.28 -2.19
N SER A 53 -4.25 -9.55 -1.16
CA SER A 53 -3.45 -10.08 -0.06
C SER A 53 -2.20 -10.87 -0.50
N ALA A 54 -1.69 -10.64 -1.72
CA ALA A 54 -0.61 -11.46 -2.29
C ALA A 54 0.64 -11.50 -1.42
N PHE A 55 0.95 -10.43 -0.68
CA PHE A 55 2.09 -10.31 0.24
C PHE A 55 1.67 -10.02 1.68
N SER A 56 0.37 -10.17 2.00
CA SER A 56 -0.12 -9.92 3.36
C SER A 56 0.65 -10.77 4.38
N GLY A 57 1.09 -10.16 5.48
CA GLY A 57 1.83 -10.87 6.52
C GLY A 57 3.26 -11.27 6.16
N CYS A 58 3.83 -10.76 5.07
CA CYS A 58 5.27 -10.90 4.78
C CYS A 58 6.08 -10.00 5.73
N LYS A 59 6.19 -10.41 7.00
CA LYS A 59 6.69 -9.58 8.10
C LYS A 59 8.14 -9.13 7.94
N LEU A 60 8.98 -9.90 7.25
CA LEU A 60 10.38 -9.57 7.04
C LEU A 60 10.67 -8.88 5.70
N LEU A 61 9.66 -8.71 4.85
CA LEU A 61 9.82 -7.97 3.59
C LEU A 61 10.12 -6.50 3.90
N TYR A 62 11.31 -6.02 3.48
CA TYR A 62 11.76 -4.67 3.82
C TYR A 62 11.67 -3.68 2.67
N SER A 63 11.73 -4.17 1.43
CA SER A 63 11.56 -3.33 0.24
C SER A 63 10.91 -4.09 -0.90
N ILE A 64 10.20 -3.38 -1.78
CA ILE A 64 9.61 -3.96 -2.99
C ILE A 64 9.47 -2.91 -4.09
N ILE A 65 9.70 -3.33 -5.33
CA ILE A 65 9.47 -2.53 -6.53
C ILE A 65 8.25 -3.09 -7.25
N ILE A 66 7.24 -2.25 -7.43
CA ILE A 66 6.04 -2.62 -8.20
C ILE A 66 6.31 -2.37 -9.68
N PRO A 67 6.15 -3.39 -10.55
CA PRO A 67 6.41 -3.26 -11.99
C PRO A 67 5.54 -2.20 -12.67
N LYS A 68 6.06 -1.57 -13.71
CA LYS A 68 5.39 -0.50 -14.46
C LYS A 68 4.05 -0.89 -15.08
N GLY A 69 3.85 -2.18 -15.37
CA GLY A 69 2.61 -2.72 -15.92
C GLY A 69 1.47 -2.90 -14.90
N VAL A 70 1.76 -2.75 -13.60
CA VAL A 70 0.76 -2.87 -12.53
C VAL A 70 0.07 -1.54 -12.34
N THR A 71 -1.22 -1.47 -12.62
CA THR A 71 -2.05 -0.27 -12.49
C THR A 71 -2.88 -0.23 -11.21
N ASN A 72 -2.98 -1.35 -10.49
CA ASN A 72 -3.78 -1.45 -9.27
C ASN A 72 -3.03 -2.24 -8.20
N ILE A 73 -2.92 -1.67 -7.00
CA ILE A 73 -2.60 -2.40 -5.78
C ILE A 73 -3.93 -2.82 -5.18
N LYS A 74 -4.18 -4.13 -5.08
CA LYS A 74 -5.45 -4.68 -4.61
C LYS A 74 -5.60 -4.64 -3.09
N ASN A 75 -6.79 -5.06 -2.60
CA ASN A 75 -7.08 -5.06 -1.18
C ASN A 75 -6.07 -5.90 -0.40
N GLY A 76 -5.57 -5.36 0.69
CA GLY A 76 -4.66 -6.05 1.60
C GLY A 76 -3.33 -6.51 1.02
N THR A 77 -2.95 -6.09 -0.21
CA THR A 77 -1.77 -6.64 -0.90
C THR A 77 -0.52 -6.68 -0.02
N PHE A 78 -0.25 -5.64 0.77
CA PHE A 78 0.90 -5.53 1.69
C PHE A 78 0.49 -5.41 3.15
N LYS A 79 -0.75 -5.79 3.48
CA LYS A 79 -1.25 -5.74 4.85
C LYS A 79 -0.30 -6.49 5.79
N TYR A 80 0.06 -5.86 6.92
CA TYR A 80 0.98 -6.42 7.92
C TYR A 80 2.39 -6.78 7.40
N CYS A 81 2.87 -6.14 6.33
CA CYS A 81 4.28 -6.13 5.98
C CYS A 81 5.04 -5.21 6.96
N SER A 82 5.18 -5.66 8.21
CA SER A 82 5.57 -4.82 9.35
C SER A 82 6.98 -4.24 9.26
N ASN A 83 7.87 -4.83 8.47
CA ASN A 83 9.21 -4.30 8.23
C ASN A 83 9.37 -3.56 6.90
N LEU A 84 8.31 -3.39 6.12
CA LEU A 84 8.37 -2.68 4.85
C LEU A 84 8.70 -1.20 5.10
N THR A 85 9.88 -0.77 4.66
CA THR A 85 10.38 0.61 4.81
C THR A 85 10.34 1.37 3.51
N ASP A 86 10.48 0.67 2.38
CA ASP A 86 10.60 1.26 1.06
C ASP A 86 9.76 0.51 0.02
N ILE A 87 9.01 1.26 -0.75
CA ILE A 87 8.21 0.75 -1.86
C ILE A 87 8.28 1.71 -3.04
N THR A 88 8.60 1.18 -4.21
CA THR A 88 8.55 1.96 -5.46
C THR A 88 7.21 1.76 -6.13
N ILE A 89 6.46 2.84 -6.26
CA ILE A 89 5.15 2.88 -6.91
C ILE A 89 5.31 3.31 -8.38
N PRO A 90 4.71 2.59 -9.35
CA PRO A 90 4.80 2.97 -10.76
C PRO A 90 3.91 4.16 -11.10
N ASN A 91 4.36 5.00 -12.04
CA ASN A 91 3.61 6.19 -12.49
C ASN A 91 2.23 5.87 -13.11
N GLY A 92 2.00 4.63 -13.54
CA GLY A 92 0.72 4.19 -14.12
C GLY A 92 -0.28 3.67 -13.09
N LEU A 93 0.02 3.77 -11.77
CA LEU A 93 -0.91 3.32 -10.74
C LEU A 93 -2.14 4.24 -10.71
N THR A 94 -3.33 3.65 -10.69
CA THR A 94 -4.61 4.39 -10.64
C THR A 94 -5.48 4.02 -9.44
N ARG A 95 -5.18 2.91 -8.78
CA ARG A 95 -5.96 2.44 -7.64
C ARG A 95 -5.09 1.79 -6.56
N VAL A 96 -5.45 2.10 -5.31
CA VAL A 96 -4.91 1.44 -4.11
C VAL A 96 -6.11 0.94 -3.29
N GLY A 97 -6.16 -0.35 -3.05
CA GLY A 97 -7.31 -1.00 -2.41
C GLY A 97 -7.36 -0.83 -0.90
N GLU A 98 -8.47 -1.29 -0.32
CA GLU A 98 -8.69 -1.27 1.12
C GLU A 98 -7.58 -2.02 1.86
N SER A 99 -7.13 -1.46 2.99
CA SER A 99 -6.12 -2.06 3.86
C SER A 99 -4.81 -2.45 3.14
N ALA A 100 -4.52 -1.86 1.97
CA ALA A 100 -3.39 -2.29 1.14
C ALA A 100 -2.04 -2.22 1.87
N PHE A 101 -1.87 -1.26 2.78
CA PHE A 101 -0.67 -1.06 3.61
C PHE A 101 -0.97 -1.06 5.11
N GLU A 102 -2.15 -1.55 5.52
CA GLU A 102 -2.52 -1.63 6.94
C GLU A 102 -1.44 -2.39 7.73
N GLY A 103 -0.96 -1.78 8.82
CA GLY A 103 0.05 -2.40 9.69
C GLY A 103 1.45 -2.48 9.08
N CYS A 104 1.76 -1.68 8.06
CA CYS A 104 3.13 -1.46 7.59
C CYS A 104 3.84 -0.49 8.55
N TYR A 105 4.14 -0.96 9.77
CA TYR A 105 4.60 -0.13 10.89
C TYR A 105 5.87 0.66 10.60
N LYS A 106 6.75 0.15 9.73
CA LYS A 106 8.03 0.79 9.39
C LYS A 106 8.02 1.59 8.09
N LEU A 107 6.87 1.70 7.42
CA LEU A 107 6.77 2.51 6.21
C LEU A 107 6.94 3.99 6.57
N ILE A 108 8.00 4.62 6.04
CA ILE A 108 8.37 6.00 6.38
C ILE A 108 7.76 6.99 5.40
N LYS A 109 7.73 6.63 4.14
CA LYS A 109 7.29 7.46 3.03
C LYS A 109 6.66 6.64 1.92
N ILE A 110 5.65 7.18 1.30
CA ILE A 110 5.09 6.68 0.05
C ILE A 110 4.54 7.86 -0.75
N ASP A 111 4.81 7.91 -2.05
CA ASP A 111 4.28 8.93 -2.94
C ASP A 111 3.42 8.26 -4.00
N PHE A 112 2.23 8.79 -4.23
CA PHE A 112 1.34 8.31 -5.29
C PHE A 112 1.41 9.19 -6.53
N PRO A 113 1.34 8.56 -7.72
CA PRO A 113 1.28 9.29 -8.98
C PRO A 113 -0.09 9.93 -9.17
N GLU A 114 -0.14 10.90 -10.10
CA GLU A 114 -1.40 11.40 -10.62
C GLU A 114 -2.21 10.24 -11.24
N GLY A 115 -3.53 10.29 -11.04
CA GLY A 115 -4.46 9.22 -11.45
C GLY A 115 -5.04 8.43 -10.28
N VAL A 116 -4.41 8.44 -9.09
CA VAL A 116 -5.03 7.92 -7.87
C VAL A 116 -6.08 8.92 -7.39
N THR A 117 -7.34 8.48 -7.33
CA THR A 117 -8.49 9.34 -7.02
C THR A 117 -9.06 9.13 -5.63
N SER A 118 -8.68 8.05 -4.95
CA SER A 118 -9.12 7.73 -3.58
C SER A 118 -8.03 7.04 -2.78
N ILE A 119 -7.97 7.36 -1.49
CA ILE A 119 -7.32 6.55 -0.47
C ILE A 119 -8.43 5.78 0.21
N GLU A 120 -8.46 4.47 -0.01
CA GLU A 120 -9.54 3.59 0.43
C GLU A 120 -9.49 3.34 1.94
N LYS A 121 -10.53 2.67 2.46
CA LYS A 121 -10.69 2.36 3.87
C LYS A 121 -9.45 1.67 4.44
N ASN A 122 -8.95 2.18 5.57
CA ASN A 122 -7.82 1.63 6.33
C ASN A 122 -6.52 1.46 5.51
N THR A 123 -6.37 2.10 4.36
CA THR A 123 -5.21 1.88 3.47
C THR A 123 -3.88 1.98 4.21
N PHE A 124 -3.70 2.97 5.08
CA PHE A 124 -2.50 3.19 5.89
C PHE A 124 -2.74 3.04 7.39
N SER A 125 -3.84 2.43 7.79
CA SER A 125 -4.12 2.25 9.22
C SER A 125 -2.94 1.54 9.90
N GLY A 126 -2.41 2.13 10.98
CA GLY A 126 -1.28 1.60 11.72
C GLY A 126 0.09 1.79 11.04
N CYS A 127 0.22 2.58 9.97
CA CYS A 127 1.53 2.97 9.43
C CYS A 127 2.21 3.97 10.38
N SER A 128 2.59 3.49 11.56
CA SER A 128 3.00 4.34 12.69
C SER A 128 4.29 5.13 12.45
N SER A 129 5.15 4.70 11.53
CA SER A 129 6.36 5.43 11.14
C SER A 129 6.18 6.38 9.94
N LEU A 130 4.98 6.46 9.36
CA LEU A 130 4.71 7.32 8.20
C LEU A 130 4.79 8.79 8.64
N LYS A 131 5.78 9.53 8.12
CA LYS A 131 6.06 10.92 8.54
C LYS A 131 5.50 11.95 7.57
N ASN A 132 5.71 11.68 6.28
CA ASN A 132 5.34 12.59 5.22
C ASN A 132 4.73 11.80 4.06
N MET A 133 3.75 12.39 3.42
CA MET A 133 3.11 11.85 2.26
C MET A 133 2.71 12.97 1.32
N THR A 134 2.97 12.78 0.03
CA THR A 134 2.45 13.65 -1.01
C THR A 134 1.21 13.00 -1.60
N LEU A 135 0.08 13.70 -1.50
CA LEU A 135 -1.17 13.30 -2.13
C LEU A 135 -1.26 13.92 -3.53
N PRO A 136 -1.71 13.18 -4.55
CA PRO A 136 -1.82 13.72 -5.90
C PRO A 136 -3.01 14.69 -6.01
N ASP A 137 -2.92 15.66 -6.93
CA ASP A 137 -4.00 16.63 -7.19
C ASP A 137 -5.27 15.96 -7.72
N SER A 138 -5.15 14.76 -8.29
CA SER A 138 -6.28 13.94 -8.72
C SER A 138 -7.13 13.38 -7.59
N LEU A 139 -6.65 13.42 -6.32
CA LEU A 139 -7.34 12.79 -5.19
C LEU A 139 -8.66 13.50 -4.88
N LYS A 140 -9.72 12.73 -4.75
CA LYS A 140 -11.09 13.18 -4.44
C LYS A 140 -11.59 12.73 -3.08
N LYS A 141 -11.08 11.59 -2.58
CA LYS A 141 -11.62 10.97 -1.37
C LYS A 141 -10.52 10.39 -0.49
N ILE A 142 -10.68 10.61 0.80
CA ILE A 142 -9.97 9.89 1.86
C ILE A 142 -11.04 9.16 2.67
N GLU A 143 -11.03 7.83 2.59
CA GLU A 143 -12.07 6.99 3.19
C GLU A 143 -11.81 6.74 4.69
N SER A 144 -12.79 6.10 5.36
CA SER A 144 -12.75 5.88 6.81
C SER A 144 -11.48 5.17 7.28
N GLY A 145 -10.85 5.69 8.32
CA GLY A 145 -9.66 5.11 8.94
C GLY A 145 -8.42 5.09 8.06
N ALA A 146 -8.41 5.81 6.93
CA ALA A 146 -7.35 5.74 5.92
C ALA A 146 -5.94 5.95 6.50
N PHE A 147 -5.78 6.83 7.50
CA PHE A 147 -4.54 7.12 8.22
C PHE A 147 -4.68 6.91 9.75
N ASP A 148 -5.64 6.07 10.17
CA ASP A 148 -5.80 5.79 11.59
C ASP A 148 -4.51 5.21 12.19
N TYR A 149 -4.09 5.67 13.38
CA TYR A 149 -2.84 5.30 14.03
C TYR A 149 -1.55 5.61 13.22
N CYS A 150 -1.54 6.54 12.26
CA CYS A 150 -0.32 7.09 11.66
C CYS A 150 0.34 8.06 12.64
N SER A 151 0.88 7.54 13.76
CA SER A 151 1.28 8.35 14.92
C SER A 151 2.43 9.31 14.66
N GLU A 152 3.32 9.01 13.70
CA GLU A 152 4.45 9.86 13.31
C GLU A 152 4.10 10.86 12.18
N LEU A 153 2.86 10.80 11.65
CA LEU A 153 2.41 11.74 10.60
C LEU A 153 2.32 13.15 11.19
N SER A 154 3.25 14.01 10.80
CA SER A 154 3.36 15.36 11.37
C SER A 154 2.76 16.43 10.48
N ARG A 155 2.71 16.18 9.17
CA ARG A 155 2.15 17.09 8.18
C ARG A 155 1.62 16.31 6.99
N ILE A 156 0.47 16.74 6.50
CA ILE A 156 -0.12 16.28 5.24
C ILE A 156 -0.77 17.46 4.53
N ILE A 157 -0.54 17.58 3.23
CA ILE A 157 -1.15 18.62 2.40
C ILE A 157 -2.31 17.95 1.66
N LEU A 158 -3.51 18.44 1.91
CA LEU A 158 -4.71 17.98 1.21
C LEU A 158 -4.86 18.74 -0.11
N PRO A 159 -5.14 18.06 -1.23
CA PRO A 159 -5.29 18.74 -2.51
C PRO A 159 -6.61 19.52 -2.59
N ASP A 160 -6.59 20.65 -3.29
CA ASP A 160 -7.75 21.55 -3.44
C ASP A 160 -9.00 20.89 -4.06
N ASN A 161 -8.80 19.75 -4.70
CA ASN A 161 -9.88 18.98 -5.34
C ASN A 161 -10.48 17.90 -4.42
N LEU A 162 -10.07 17.80 -3.16
CA LEU A 162 -10.59 16.80 -2.22
C LEU A 162 -12.06 17.10 -1.90
N ILE A 163 -12.92 16.08 -1.96
CA ILE A 163 -14.38 16.22 -1.79
C ILE A 163 -14.82 15.69 -0.42
N SER A 164 -14.19 14.61 0.06
CA SER A 164 -14.62 13.96 1.30
C SER A 164 -13.47 13.41 2.13
N ILE A 165 -13.67 13.43 3.45
CA ILE A 165 -12.80 12.83 4.46
C ILE A 165 -13.69 11.96 5.34
N GLY A 166 -13.44 10.65 5.33
CA GLY A 166 -14.26 9.65 6.03
C GLY A 166 -14.03 9.61 7.54
N ASP A 167 -14.89 8.86 8.23
CA ASP A 167 -14.87 8.71 9.68
C ASP A 167 -13.51 8.21 10.18
N GLY A 168 -12.94 8.92 11.16
CA GLY A 168 -11.68 8.54 11.77
C GLY A 168 -10.48 8.52 10.82
N ALA A 169 -10.56 9.18 9.65
CA ALA A 169 -9.51 9.15 8.63
C ALA A 169 -8.12 9.48 9.18
N PHE A 170 -8.02 10.40 10.14
CA PHE A 170 -6.77 10.81 10.82
C PHE A 170 -6.81 10.53 12.33
N SER A 171 -7.65 9.59 12.77
CA SER A 171 -7.73 9.20 14.17
C SER A 171 -6.33 8.75 14.65
N GLN A 172 -5.98 9.11 15.91
CA GLN A 172 -4.68 8.75 16.50
C GLN A 172 -3.42 9.19 15.71
N CYS A 173 -3.51 10.13 14.80
CA CYS A 173 -2.36 10.82 14.21
C CYS A 173 -1.77 11.81 15.24
N ARG A 174 -1.11 11.29 16.29
CA ARG A 174 -0.75 12.05 17.50
C ARG A 174 0.25 13.16 17.28
N ASN A 175 1.05 13.08 16.21
CA ASN A 175 2.05 14.08 15.86
C ASN A 175 1.56 15.06 14.78
N LEU A 176 0.30 14.96 14.34
CA LEU A 176 -0.26 15.88 13.36
C LEU A 176 -0.44 17.26 13.99
N ILE A 177 0.37 18.22 13.55
CA ILE A 177 0.44 19.55 14.15
C ILE A 177 -0.50 20.50 13.43
N ASP A 178 -0.58 20.36 12.11
CA ASP A 178 -1.29 21.31 11.26
C ASP A 178 -1.89 20.57 10.06
N ILE A 179 -3.15 20.89 9.75
CA ILE A 179 -3.88 20.39 8.60
C ILE A 179 -4.87 21.46 8.13
N GLU A 180 -4.77 21.83 6.87
CA GLU A 180 -5.71 22.74 6.24
C GLU A 180 -6.74 21.92 5.46
N ILE A 181 -8.02 22.12 5.78
CA ILE A 181 -9.13 21.45 5.08
C ILE A 181 -9.55 22.33 3.91
N PRO A 182 -9.44 21.83 2.65
CA PRO A 182 -9.86 22.59 1.48
C PRO A 182 -11.36 22.94 1.50
N GLU A 183 -11.73 24.08 0.95
CA GLU A 183 -13.15 24.50 0.84
C GLU A 183 -14.01 23.53 -0.01
N SER A 184 -13.37 22.72 -0.85
CA SER A 184 -14.02 21.70 -1.67
C SER A 184 -14.58 20.52 -0.85
N VAL A 185 -14.11 20.33 0.39
CA VAL A 185 -14.57 19.21 1.26
C VAL A 185 -15.98 19.50 1.76
N THR A 186 -16.91 18.61 1.44
CA THR A 186 -18.35 18.76 1.77
C THR A 186 -18.86 17.70 2.76
N SER A 187 -18.04 16.69 3.06
CA SER A 187 -18.41 15.62 4.01
C SER A 187 -17.17 14.94 4.63
#